data_b03504e6a394e38b616e46e35aa54c77
#
_entry.id   b03504e6a394e38b616e46e35aa54c77
#
_cell.length_a   1.000
_cell.length_b   1.000
_cell.length_c   1.000
_cell.angle_alpha   90.00
_cell.angle_beta   90.00
_cell.angle_gamma   90.00
#
_symmetry.space_group_name_H-M   'P 1'
#
loop_
_entity.id
_entity.type
_entity.pdbx_description
1 polymer ?
#
loop_
_entity_poly.entity_id
_entity_poly.type
_entity_poly.pdbx_seq_one_letter_code
_entity_poly.pdbx_strand_id
1 'polypeptide(L)'
;MTDLHPLLSRLAAVPGMDAGAPRLVLLFSQLGDFDSLEYAQALVPVLPQLDRVGIQVLAIAIGDGDGADRFCAFTGFPRERLQVEADASLHRALGCSPGLQLPGGPWPALFLMCAGIGSPGTLAEVVRGYTGDRRAPQCFDDEAVVETGVLPAFPAALFQRAGGHRFQRPFELATVRLRNMNEVLRHWRTYVPSDRFITQRGGTFLLAADDSPLYIHRDRGILGFSATMHRPLAFLDPWLQADAAA
;
A
#
# COMPACT_ATOMS: atom_id res chain seq x y z
N MET A 1 3.80 23.60 -8.08
CA MET A 1 4.09 22.38 -8.90
C MET A 1 5.00 21.48 -8.10
N THR A 2 4.74 20.17 -8.09
CA THR A 2 5.65 19.19 -7.45
C THR A 2 6.88 19.06 -8.30
N ASP A 3 8.06 19.22 -7.70
CA ASP A 3 9.30 18.87 -8.37
C ASP A 3 9.42 17.33 -8.44
N LEU A 4 9.32 16.78 -9.65
CA LEU A 4 9.45 15.34 -9.90
C LEU A 4 10.88 14.94 -10.31
N HIS A 5 11.80 15.90 -10.43
CA HIS A 5 13.18 15.64 -10.83
C HIS A 5 13.88 14.56 -9.97
N PRO A 6 13.72 14.54 -8.63
CA PRO A 6 14.31 13.47 -7.81
C PRO A 6 13.78 12.07 -8.17
N LEU A 7 12.47 11.97 -8.49
CA LEU A 7 11.86 10.71 -8.90
C LEU A 7 12.38 10.27 -10.26
N LEU A 8 12.36 11.17 -11.26
CA LEU A 8 12.82 10.87 -12.61
C LEU A 8 14.30 10.47 -12.64
N SER A 9 15.14 11.16 -11.87
CA SER A 9 16.56 10.79 -11.71
C SER A 9 16.72 9.40 -11.12
N ARG A 10 15.85 9.02 -10.17
CA ARG A 10 15.85 7.69 -9.56
C ARG A 10 15.42 6.62 -10.55
N LEU A 11 14.36 6.88 -11.34
CA LEU A 11 13.84 5.95 -12.35
C LEU A 11 14.84 5.67 -13.46
N ALA A 12 15.59 6.68 -13.92
CA ALA A 12 16.62 6.55 -14.95
C ALA A 12 17.73 5.55 -14.58
N ALA A 13 17.90 5.25 -13.30
CA ALA A 13 18.87 4.26 -12.80
C ALA A 13 18.28 2.84 -12.65
N VAL A 14 16.99 2.65 -12.94
CA VAL A 14 16.29 1.38 -12.74
C VAL A 14 16.04 0.70 -14.08
N PRO A 15 16.61 -0.48 -14.34
CA PRO A 15 16.33 -1.22 -15.55
C PRO A 15 14.82 -1.50 -15.71
N GLY A 16 14.30 -1.31 -16.91
CA GLY A 16 12.87 -1.53 -17.20
C GLY A 16 11.93 -0.40 -16.75
N MET A 17 12.48 0.75 -16.32
CA MET A 17 11.72 1.97 -16.05
C MET A 17 12.03 3.05 -17.09
N ASP A 18 11.94 2.67 -18.35
CA ASP A 18 12.37 3.51 -19.48
C ASP A 18 11.43 4.69 -19.70
N ALA A 19 12.01 5.82 -20.11
CA ALA A 19 11.24 6.94 -20.63
C ALA A 19 10.52 6.51 -21.93
N GLY A 20 9.31 7.05 -22.14
CA GLY A 20 8.52 6.72 -23.33
C GLY A 20 7.42 5.67 -23.09
N ALA A 21 7.30 5.14 -21.87
CA ALA A 21 6.16 4.36 -21.43
C ALA A 21 5.52 4.97 -20.16
N PRO A 22 4.21 4.80 -19.92
CA PRO A 22 3.61 5.19 -18.66
C PRO A 22 4.20 4.41 -17.47
N ARG A 23 4.41 5.09 -16.34
CA ARG A 23 5.06 4.50 -15.16
C ARG A 23 4.25 4.75 -13.90
N LEU A 24 3.90 3.68 -13.22
CA LEU A 24 3.31 3.69 -11.89
C LEU A 24 4.40 3.49 -10.84
N VAL A 25 4.67 4.51 -10.07
CA VAL A 25 5.66 4.47 -9.00
C VAL A 25 4.95 4.60 -7.64
N LEU A 26 5.21 3.64 -6.77
CA LEU A 26 4.68 3.58 -5.43
C LEU A 26 5.82 3.85 -4.46
N LEU A 27 5.72 4.94 -3.71
CA LEU A 27 6.56 5.12 -2.54
C LEU A 27 5.83 4.47 -1.36
N PHE A 28 6.14 3.23 -1.10
CA PHE A 28 5.74 2.60 0.15
C PHE A 28 6.49 3.27 1.30
N SER A 29 5.87 3.43 2.46
CA SER A 29 6.59 3.93 3.63
C SER A 29 7.67 2.93 4.09
N GLN A 30 7.69 2.48 5.31
CA GLN A 30 8.54 1.33 5.65
C GLN A 30 7.89 0.02 5.19
N LEU A 31 8.71 -1.00 4.90
CA LEU A 31 8.22 -2.34 4.56
C LEU A 31 7.28 -2.92 5.63
N GLY A 32 7.47 -2.56 6.92
CA GLY A 32 6.62 -2.96 8.02
C GLY A 32 5.38 -2.09 8.25
N ASP A 33 5.13 -1.13 7.40
CA ASP A 33 3.89 -0.35 7.45
C ASP A 33 2.73 -1.16 6.86
N PHE A 34 1.66 -1.29 7.62
CA PHE A 34 0.49 -2.10 7.23
C PHE A 34 -0.18 -1.58 5.95
N ASP A 35 -0.11 -0.27 5.69
CA ASP A 35 -0.58 0.35 4.45
C ASP A 35 0.19 -0.19 3.25
N SER A 36 1.51 -0.31 3.36
CA SER A 36 2.36 -0.83 2.29
C SER A 36 2.02 -2.27 1.93
N LEU A 37 1.74 -3.12 2.94
CA LEU A 37 1.33 -4.50 2.71
C LEU A 37 -0.07 -4.57 2.06
N GLU A 38 -1.04 -3.82 2.60
CA GLU A 38 -2.42 -3.78 2.08
C GLU A 38 -2.43 -3.27 0.62
N TYR A 39 -1.62 -2.24 0.32
CA TYR A 39 -1.53 -1.69 -1.02
C TYR A 39 -0.86 -2.64 -2.00
N ALA A 40 0.25 -3.28 -1.62
CA ALA A 40 0.90 -4.30 -2.45
C ALA A 40 -0.05 -5.45 -2.78
N GLN A 41 -0.77 -5.97 -1.77
CA GLN A 41 -1.77 -7.03 -1.94
C GLN A 41 -2.92 -6.62 -2.86
N ALA A 42 -3.35 -5.35 -2.84
CA ALA A 42 -4.37 -4.84 -3.75
C ALA A 42 -3.86 -4.74 -5.20
N LEU A 43 -2.57 -4.49 -5.40
CA LEU A 43 -1.96 -4.35 -6.74
C LEU A 43 -1.65 -5.69 -7.41
N VAL A 44 -1.25 -6.70 -6.66
CA VAL A 44 -0.83 -7.99 -7.21
C VAL A 44 -1.83 -8.56 -8.23
N PRO A 45 -3.15 -8.59 -7.98
CA PRO A 45 -4.11 -9.14 -8.95
C PRO A 45 -4.20 -8.37 -10.28
N VAL A 46 -3.82 -7.09 -10.29
CA VAL A 46 -3.95 -6.22 -11.48
C VAL A 46 -2.64 -6.03 -12.23
N LEU A 47 -1.50 -6.46 -11.67
CA LEU A 47 -0.19 -6.34 -12.33
C LEU A 47 -0.16 -6.94 -13.74
N PRO A 48 -0.70 -8.15 -14.00
CA PRO A 48 -0.71 -8.72 -15.34
C PRO A 48 -1.49 -7.86 -16.36
N GLN A 49 -2.52 -7.15 -15.89
CA GLN A 49 -3.29 -6.27 -16.75
C GLN A 49 -2.55 -4.96 -17.02
N LEU A 50 -1.85 -4.40 -16.00
CA LEU A 50 -0.98 -3.22 -16.19
C LEU A 50 0.15 -3.51 -17.20
N ASP A 51 0.72 -4.71 -17.15
CA ASP A 51 1.74 -5.15 -18.12
C ASP A 51 1.19 -5.19 -19.54
N ARG A 52 -0.02 -5.72 -19.74
CA ARG A 52 -0.66 -5.77 -21.07
C ARG A 52 -0.93 -4.39 -21.65
N VAL A 53 -1.28 -3.43 -20.83
CA VAL A 53 -1.51 -2.04 -21.28
C VAL A 53 -0.22 -1.20 -21.27
N GLY A 54 0.94 -1.82 -21.03
CA GLY A 54 2.26 -1.19 -21.13
C GLY A 54 2.61 -0.24 -19.99
N ILE A 55 1.94 -0.32 -18.83
CA ILE A 55 2.29 0.46 -17.65
C ILE A 55 3.39 -0.24 -16.86
N GLN A 56 4.57 0.36 -16.81
CA GLN A 56 5.68 -0.12 -15.98
C GLN A 56 5.41 0.19 -14.50
N VAL A 57 5.59 -0.80 -13.62
CA VAL A 57 5.30 -0.66 -12.18
C VAL A 57 6.55 -0.84 -11.36
N LEU A 58 6.83 0.11 -10.47
CA LEU A 58 7.92 0.07 -9.51
C LEU A 58 7.43 0.50 -8.13
N ALA A 59 7.79 -0.25 -7.10
CA ALA A 59 7.66 0.18 -5.72
C ALA A 59 9.05 0.52 -5.13
N ILE A 60 9.12 1.55 -4.29
CA ILE A 60 10.32 1.93 -3.54
C ILE A 60 9.89 2.05 -2.08
N ALA A 61 10.55 1.33 -1.19
CA ALA A 61 10.23 1.29 0.24
C ALA A 61 11.45 1.62 1.10
N ILE A 62 11.22 2.05 2.35
CA ILE A 62 12.28 2.18 3.33
C ILE A 62 12.48 0.82 4.01
N GLY A 63 13.70 0.30 3.95
CA GLY A 63 14.04 -1.02 4.48
C GLY A 63 15.38 -1.52 3.96
N ASP A 64 15.53 -2.83 3.98
CA ASP A 64 16.71 -3.54 3.46
C ASP A 64 16.31 -4.76 2.59
N GLY A 65 17.31 -5.49 2.10
CA GLY A 65 17.11 -6.65 1.22
C GLY A 65 16.32 -7.77 1.88
N ASP A 66 16.65 -8.12 3.12
CA ASP A 66 15.97 -9.21 3.85
C ASP A 66 14.51 -8.88 4.09
N GLY A 67 14.23 -7.61 4.46
CA GLY A 67 12.86 -7.10 4.58
C GLY A 67 12.09 -7.13 3.27
N ALA A 68 12.72 -6.76 2.16
CA ALA A 68 12.11 -6.78 0.84
C ALA A 68 11.77 -8.21 0.38
N ASP A 69 12.68 -9.16 0.59
CA ASP A 69 12.45 -10.56 0.24
C ASP A 69 11.26 -11.13 1.02
N ARG A 70 11.19 -10.84 2.33
CA ARG A 70 10.08 -11.28 3.16
C ARG A 70 8.77 -10.59 2.79
N PHE A 71 8.79 -9.29 2.54
CA PHE A 71 7.62 -8.52 2.08
C PHE A 71 7.03 -9.12 0.81
N CYS A 72 7.88 -9.39 -0.19
CA CYS A 72 7.45 -9.98 -1.46
C CYS A 72 6.91 -11.40 -1.28
N ALA A 73 7.57 -12.23 -0.47
CA ALA A 73 7.10 -13.59 -0.17
C ALA A 73 5.73 -13.59 0.52
N PHE A 74 5.45 -12.62 1.40
CA PHE A 74 4.18 -12.53 2.11
C PHE A 74 3.06 -11.90 1.29
N THR A 75 3.36 -10.82 0.54
CA THR A 75 2.34 -10.06 -0.21
C THR A 75 2.06 -10.64 -1.59
N GLY A 76 2.99 -11.43 -2.15
CA GLY A 76 2.99 -11.87 -3.55
C GLY A 76 3.47 -10.79 -4.53
N PHE A 77 3.95 -9.63 -4.03
CA PHE A 77 4.47 -8.57 -4.91
C PHE A 77 5.77 -9.02 -5.56
N PRO A 78 5.97 -8.83 -6.89
CA PRO A 78 7.16 -9.27 -7.59
C PRO A 78 8.44 -8.58 -7.05
N ARG A 79 9.45 -9.37 -6.67
CA ARG A 79 10.67 -8.87 -6.05
C ARG A 79 11.45 -7.91 -6.93
N GLU A 80 11.46 -8.16 -8.23
CA GLU A 80 12.13 -7.34 -9.24
C GLU A 80 11.51 -5.95 -9.41
N ARG A 81 10.27 -5.76 -8.93
CA ARG A 81 9.55 -4.48 -8.93
C ARG A 81 9.64 -3.73 -7.61
N LEU A 82 10.37 -4.26 -6.62
CA LEU A 82 10.55 -3.62 -5.32
C LEU A 82 12.01 -3.24 -5.13
N GLN A 83 12.26 -1.96 -4.91
CA GLN A 83 13.52 -1.42 -4.47
C GLN A 83 13.43 -0.94 -3.02
N VAL A 84 14.55 -0.97 -2.32
CA VAL A 84 14.64 -0.49 -0.94
C VAL A 84 15.68 0.60 -0.81
N GLU A 85 15.39 1.54 0.08
CA GLU A 85 16.26 2.64 0.48
C GLU A 85 16.45 2.63 2.00
N ALA A 86 17.62 3.00 2.45
CA ALA A 86 17.94 2.98 3.88
C ALA A 86 17.27 4.13 4.66
N ASP A 87 16.75 5.14 3.96
CA ASP A 87 16.17 6.34 4.58
C ASP A 87 15.01 6.95 3.76
N ALA A 88 14.43 8.03 4.30
CA ALA A 88 13.30 8.74 3.70
C ALA A 88 13.70 9.93 2.80
N SER A 89 14.91 9.95 2.24
CA SER A 89 15.38 11.11 1.47
C SER A 89 14.54 11.35 0.23
N LEU A 90 14.23 10.31 -0.54
CA LEU A 90 13.35 10.41 -1.71
C LEU A 90 11.94 10.81 -1.31
N HIS A 91 11.39 10.23 -0.24
CA HIS A 91 10.06 10.58 0.28
C HIS A 91 9.95 12.07 0.61
N ARG A 92 10.96 12.62 1.32
CA ARG A 92 11.01 14.05 1.65
C ARG A 92 11.15 14.92 0.41
N ALA A 93 12.03 14.54 -0.52
CA ALA A 93 12.23 15.28 -1.77
C ALA A 93 10.94 15.38 -2.60
N LEU A 94 10.09 14.33 -2.54
CA LEU A 94 8.80 14.29 -3.24
C LEU A 94 7.63 14.84 -2.38
N GLY A 95 7.91 15.40 -1.21
CA GLY A 95 6.91 16.05 -0.36
C GLY A 95 5.96 15.07 0.35
N CYS A 96 6.36 13.80 0.52
CA CYS A 96 5.62 12.86 1.36
C CYS A 96 5.74 13.26 2.83
N SER A 97 4.65 13.11 3.58
CA SER A 97 4.59 13.50 4.99
C SER A 97 5.54 12.63 5.85
N PRO A 98 6.35 13.22 6.72
CA PRO A 98 7.12 12.46 7.70
C PRO A 98 6.23 11.87 8.83
N GLY A 99 4.92 12.11 8.77
CA GLY A 99 3.99 11.82 9.86
C GLY A 99 4.14 12.77 11.03
N LEU A 100 3.51 12.44 12.14
CA LEU A 100 3.62 13.22 13.37
C LEU A 100 5.04 13.12 13.93
N GLN A 101 5.59 14.25 14.34
CA GLN A 101 6.92 14.33 14.94
C GLN A 101 6.79 14.87 16.36
N LEU A 102 7.29 14.12 17.34
CA LEU A 102 7.19 14.46 18.76
C LEU A 102 8.54 14.31 19.47
N PRO A 103 8.78 15.11 20.53
CA PRO A 103 9.83 14.79 21.47
C PRO A 103 9.61 13.40 22.09
N GLY A 104 10.69 12.63 22.28
CA GLY A 104 10.59 11.26 22.83
C GLY A 104 10.61 10.15 21.78
N GLY A 105 10.76 10.52 20.51
CA GLY A 105 10.97 9.56 19.42
C GLY A 105 9.70 9.21 18.65
N PRO A 106 9.80 8.27 17.69
CA PRO A 106 8.71 8.02 16.75
C PRO A 106 7.57 7.15 17.31
N TRP A 107 7.79 6.36 18.36
CA TRP A 107 6.76 5.48 18.91
C TRP A 107 5.56 6.22 19.53
N PRO A 108 5.74 7.25 20.39
CA PRO A 108 4.62 8.05 20.87
C PRO A 108 3.83 8.70 19.74
N ALA A 109 4.53 9.19 18.72
CA ALA A 109 3.92 9.77 17.54
C ALA A 109 3.09 8.75 16.75
N LEU A 110 3.61 7.53 16.52
CA LEU A 110 2.88 6.46 15.86
C LEU A 110 1.60 6.08 16.62
N PHE A 111 1.65 5.93 17.95
CA PHE A 111 0.47 5.62 18.76
C PHE A 111 -0.61 6.71 18.63
N LEU A 112 -0.23 7.98 18.65
CA LEU A 112 -1.17 9.08 18.43
C LEU A 112 -1.75 9.08 17.02
N MET A 113 -0.94 8.77 16.01
CA MET A 113 -1.41 8.63 14.63
C MET A 113 -2.41 7.48 14.49
N CYS A 114 -2.17 6.34 15.14
CA CYS A 114 -3.13 5.22 15.19
C CYS A 114 -4.46 5.64 15.85
N ALA A 115 -4.42 6.55 16.82
CA ALA A 115 -5.60 7.16 17.43
C ALA A 115 -6.21 8.31 16.59
N GLY A 116 -5.71 8.57 15.37
CA GLY A 116 -6.19 9.60 14.46
C GLY A 116 -5.62 10.99 14.70
N ILE A 117 -4.72 11.18 15.65
CA ILE A 117 -4.09 12.48 15.94
C ILE A 117 -2.93 12.68 14.96
N GLY A 118 -3.00 13.77 14.17
CA GLY A 118 -2.03 14.04 13.11
C GLY A 118 -2.08 13.01 11.95
N SER A 119 -3.17 12.24 11.86
CA SER A 119 -3.36 11.16 10.89
C SER A 119 -4.81 11.16 10.38
N PRO A 120 -5.16 12.12 9.49
CA PRO A 120 -6.53 12.30 9.02
C PRO A 120 -7.02 11.06 8.26
N GLY A 121 -8.26 10.67 8.51
CA GLY A 121 -8.91 9.52 7.88
C GLY A 121 -8.69 8.17 8.59
N THR A 122 -7.67 8.03 9.42
CA THR A 122 -7.30 6.76 10.07
C THR A 122 -8.48 6.12 10.83
N LEU A 123 -9.16 6.87 11.70
CA LEU A 123 -10.29 6.31 12.46
C LEU A 123 -11.45 5.89 11.56
N ALA A 124 -11.74 6.66 10.52
CA ALA A 124 -12.79 6.30 9.55
C ALA A 124 -12.46 4.97 8.85
N GLU A 125 -11.20 4.77 8.47
CA GLU A 125 -10.71 3.54 7.84
C GLU A 125 -10.70 2.35 8.82
N VAL A 126 -10.35 2.58 10.08
CA VAL A 126 -10.47 1.55 11.13
C VAL A 126 -11.93 1.12 11.27
N VAL A 127 -12.85 2.08 11.42
CA VAL A 127 -14.29 1.80 11.52
C VAL A 127 -14.78 1.05 10.27
N ARG A 128 -14.40 1.49 9.06
CA ARG A 128 -14.74 0.81 7.80
C ARG A 128 -14.28 -0.65 7.80
N GLY A 129 -13.12 -0.94 8.36
CA GLY A 129 -12.61 -2.32 8.46
C GLY A 129 -13.51 -3.23 9.31
N TYR A 130 -14.12 -2.71 10.36
CA TYR A 130 -15.01 -3.47 11.25
C TYR A 130 -16.47 -3.50 10.79
N THR A 131 -16.96 -2.41 10.22
CA THR A 131 -18.38 -2.29 9.81
C THR A 131 -18.66 -2.78 8.40
N GLY A 132 -17.63 -2.96 7.57
CA GLY A 132 -17.75 -3.25 6.15
C GLY A 132 -18.04 -1.98 5.32
N ASP A 133 -18.04 -2.14 4.00
CA ASP A 133 -18.36 -1.05 3.06
C ASP A 133 -19.03 -1.62 1.79
N ARG A 134 -20.25 -1.23 1.54
CA ARG A 134 -21.01 -1.68 0.36
C ARG A 134 -20.46 -1.16 -0.98
N ARG A 135 -19.57 -0.16 -0.94
CA ARG A 135 -18.93 0.41 -2.15
C ARG A 135 -17.62 -0.29 -2.48
N ALA A 136 -17.08 -1.06 -1.55
CA ALA A 136 -15.84 -1.81 -1.73
C ALA A 136 -16.13 -3.26 -2.12
N PRO A 137 -15.27 -3.91 -2.94
CA PRO A 137 -15.39 -5.34 -3.22
C PRO A 137 -15.13 -6.15 -1.94
N GLN A 138 -15.61 -7.38 -1.91
CA GLN A 138 -15.27 -8.31 -0.84
C GLN A 138 -13.75 -8.62 -0.85
N CYS A 139 -13.18 -8.89 0.32
CA CYS A 139 -11.75 -9.15 0.46
C CYS A 139 -11.40 -10.65 0.31
N PHE A 140 -12.36 -11.54 0.53
CA PHE A 140 -12.17 -12.99 0.43
C PHE A 140 -13.29 -13.61 -0.40
N ASP A 141 -12.95 -14.54 -1.28
CA ASP A 141 -13.94 -15.39 -1.93
C ASP A 141 -14.66 -16.24 -0.88
N ASP A 142 -15.93 -16.57 -1.14
CA ASP A 142 -16.79 -17.25 -0.16
C ASP A 142 -16.29 -18.67 0.18
N GLU A 143 -15.60 -19.31 -0.75
CA GLU A 143 -15.00 -20.64 -0.60
C GLU A 143 -13.61 -20.60 0.05
N ALA A 144 -13.04 -19.42 0.27
CA ALA A 144 -11.69 -19.29 0.82
C ALA A 144 -11.65 -19.72 2.30
N VAL A 145 -10.51 -20.28 2.67
CA VAL A 145 -10.15 -20.49 4.09
C VAL A 145 -9.29 -19.31 4.54
N VAL A 146 -9.73 -18.65 5.60
CA VAL A 146 -9.08 -17.47 6.15
C VAL A 146 -8.12 -17.88 7.26
N GLU A 147 -6.85 -17.58 7.06
CA GLU A 147 -5.78 -17.79 8.02
C GLU A 147 -5.24 -16.43 8.48
N THR A 148 -5.28 -16.16 9.77
CA THR A 148 -4.77 -14.91 10.36
C THR A 148 -3.45 -15.08 11.09
N GLY A 149 -3.09 -16.33 11.39
CA GLY A 149 -1.95 -16.68 12.25
C GLY A 149 -2.15 -16.38 13.73
N VAL A 150 -3.27 -15.77 14.12
CA VAL A 150 -3.66 -15.46 15.51
C VAL A 150 -4.89 -16.26 15.91
N LEU A 151 -5.88 -16.36 15.04
CA LEU A 151 -7.09 -17.12 15.21
C LEU A 151 -6.98 -18.48 14.51
N PRO A 152 -7.71 -19.51 14.94
CA PRO A 152 -7.88 -20.73 14.15
C PRO A 152 -8.38 -20.41 12.75
N ALA A 153 -7.95 -21.18 11.75
CA ALA A 153 -8.44 -21.05 10.38
C ALA A 153 -9.97 -21.24 10.32
N PHE A 154 -10.66 -20.43 9.54
CA PHE A 154 -12.11 -20.48 9.42
C PHE A 154 -12.56 -20.19 7.98
N PRO A 155 -13.74 -20.69 7.55
CA PRO A 155 -14.27 -20.43 6.21
C PRO A 155 -14.72 -18.98 6.05
N ALA A 156 -14.37 -18.33 4.94
CA ALA A 156 -14.78 -16.96 4.63
C ALA A 156 -16.33 -16.80 4.52
N ALA A 157 -17.03 -17.90 4.26
CA ALA A 157 -18.50 -17.94 4.31
C ALA A 157 -19.10 -17.44 5.64
N LEU A 158 -18.32 -17.40 6.74
CA LEU A 158 -18.79 -16.80 8.00
C LEU A 158 -19.05 -15.30 7.86
N PHE A 159 -18.33 -14.59 7.00
CA PHE A 159 -18.59 -13.17 6.75
C PHE A 159 -19.94 -12.93 6.09
N GLN A 160 -20.45 -13.89 5.28
CA GLN A 160 -21.78 -13.78 4.66
C GLN A 160 -22.89 -13.71 5.70
N ARG A 161 -22.75 -14.47 6.80
CA ARG A 161 -23.73 -14.46 7.91
C ARG A 161 -23.78 -13.09 8.59
N ALA A 162 -22.68 -12.33 8.56
CA ALA A 162 -22.59 -11.01 9.16
C ALA A 162 -23.05 -9.88 8.22
N GLY A 163 -22.96 -10.04 6.89
CA GLY A 163 -23.12 -8.90 6.01
C GLY A 163 -23.64 -9.12 4.60
N GLY A 164 -23.81 -10.35 4.10
CA GLY A 164 -24.26 -10.62 2.73
C GLY A 164 -23.13 -10.86 1.71
N HIS A 165 -23.32 -10.54 0.41
CA HIS A 165 -22.43 -10.94 -0.69
C HIS A 165 -21.98 -9.76 -1.56
N ARG A 166 -20.89 -9.92 -2.28
CA ARG A 166 -20.37 -9.05 -3.35
C ARG A 166 -19.91 -7.66 -2.92
N PHE A 167 -19.71 -7.43 -1.62
CA PHE A 167 -19.15 -6.20 -1.09
C PHE A 167 -18.31 -6.52 0.14
N GLN A 168 -17.47 -5.59 0.58
CA GLN A 168 -16.66 -5.74 1.78
C GLN A 168 -17.57 -5.90 3.01
N ARG A 169 -17.59 -7.10 3.56
CA ARG A 169 -18.44 -7.47 4.68
C ARG A 169 -17.85 -6.97 6.02
N PRO A 170 -18.66 -6.84 7.07
CA PRO A 170 -18.15 -6.54 8.41
C PRO A 170 -17.02 -7.50 8.82
N PHE A 171 -15.99 -6.97 9.47
CA PHE A 171 -14.77 -7.64 9.93
C PHE A 171 -13.83 -8.18 8.84
N GLU A 172 -14.21 -8.20 7.59
CA GLU A 172 -13.42 -8.79 6.51
C GLU A 172 -12.08 -8.06 6.32
N LEU A 173 -12.13 -6.73 6.13
CA LEU A 173 -10.92 -5.92 5.99
C LEU A 173 -10.12 -5.85 7.31
N ALA A 174 -10.79 -5.81 8.46
CA ALA A 174 -10.12 -5.90 9.76
C ALA A 174 -9.33 -7.22 9.89
N THR A 175 -9.83 -8.32 9.33
CA THR A 175 -9.14 -9.61 9.31
C THR A 175 -7.91 -9.59 8.41
N VAL A 176 -7.98 -8.97 7.23
CA VAL A 176 -6.80 -8.75 6.35
C VAL A 176 -5.73 -7.96 7.11
N ARG A 177 -6.12 -6.86 7.73
CA ARG A 177 -5.21 -6.00 8.51
C ARG A 177 -4.62 -6.71 9.72
N LEU A 178 -5.40 -7.54 10.42
CA LEU A 178 -4.91 -8.37 11.53
C LEU A 178 -3.85 -9.37 11.06
N ARG A 179 -4.05 -10.01 9.90
CA ARG A 179 -3.06 -10.91 9.29
C ARG A 179 -1.77 -10.17 8.96
N ASN A 180 -1.85 -9.00 8.31
CA ASN A 180 -0.70 -8.17 7.99
C ASN A 180 0.04 -7.70 9.25
N MET A 181 -0.70 -7.24 10.25
CA MET A 181 -0.13 -6.84 11.55
C MET A 181 0.59 -8.00 12.25
N ASN A 182 -0.01 -9.19 12.29
CA ASN A 182 0.60 -10.37 12.89
C ASN A 182 1.92 -10.77 12.19
N GLU A 183 1.94 -10.74 10.86
CA GLU A 183 3.15 -11.01 10.07
C GLU A 183 4.27 -10.02 10.42
N VAL A 184 3.98 -8.72 10.37
CA VAL A 184 4.98 -7.68 10.65
C VAL A 184 5.47 -7.75 12.10
N LEU A 185 4.58 -7.91 13.08
CA LEU A 185 4.98 -7.95 14.48
C LEU A 185 5.83 -9.17 14.83
N ARG A 186 5.55 -10.33 14.23
CA ARG A 186 6.38 -11.54 14.40
C ARG A 186 7.80 -11.38 13.84
N HIS A 187 7.94 -10.55 12.81
CA HIS A 187 9.20 -10.35 12.09
C HIS A 187 9.63 -8.88 12.08
N TRP A 188 9.33 -8.18 13.19
CA TRP A 188 9.45 -6.72 13.28
C TRP A 188 10.81 -6.21 12.76
N ARG A 189 11.93 -6.77 13.25
CA ARG A 189 13.25 -6.28 12.88
C ARG A 189 13.67 -6.60 11.45
N THR A 190 13.06 -7.58 10.83
CA THR A 190 13.23 -7.86 9.40
C THR A 190 12.53 -6.80 8.56
N TYR A 191 11.29 -6.44 8.92
CA TYR A 191 10.52 -5.42 8.20
C TYR A 191 10.94 -3.99 8.53
N VAL A 192 11.37 -3.75 9.77
CA VAL A 192 11.68 -2.43 10.34
C VAL A 192 13.07 -2.48 10.97
N PRO A 193 14.15 -2.41 10.16
CA PRO A 193 15.50 -2.42 10.69
C PRO A 193 15.80 -1.19 11.55
N SER A 194 15.10 -0.07 11.30
CA SER A 194 15.19 1.17 12.08
C SER A 194 13.83 1.75 12.39
N ASP A 195 13.55 2.02 13.66
CA ASP A 195 12.29 2.65 14.09
C ASP A 195 12.19 4.13 13.66
N ARG A 196 13.26 4.71 13.16
CA ARG A 196 13.37 6.14 12.82
C ARG A 196 12.28 6.62 11.85
N PHE A 197 11.78 5.74 11.01
CA PHE A 197 10.88 6.09 9.92
C PHE A 197 9.47 5.49 10.05
N ILE A 198 9.09 4.97 11.23
CA ILE A 198 7.79 4.30 11.42
C ILE A 198 6.57 5.21 11.27
N THR A 199 6.77 6.53 11.32
CA THR A 199 5.73 7.53 11.05
C THR A 199 5.73 8.03 9.61
N GLN A 200 6.79 7.74 8.83
CA GLN A 200 6.89 8.19 7.44
C GLN A 200 5.69 7.70 6.62
N ARG A 201 5.10 8.59 5.83
CA ARG A 201 4.02 8.25 4.91
C ARG A 201 4.53 8.15 3.49
N GLY A 202 3.84 7.37 2.69
CA GLY A 202 4.16 7.11 1.30
C GLY A 202 3.46 8.01 0.30
N GLY A 203 3.37 7.51 -0.94
CA GLY A 203 2.65 8.18 -2.01
C GLY A 203 2.66 7.38 -3.31
N THR A 204 1.77 7.75 -4.21
CA THR A 204 1.59 7.14 -5.53
C THR A 204 1.78 8.18 -6.62
N PHE A 205 2.57 7.84 -7.63
CA PHE A 205 2.86 8.67 -8.78
C PHE A 205 2.61 7.88 -10.06
N LEU A 206 1.63 8.28 -10.86
CA LEU A 206 1.44 7.77 -12.21
C LEU A 206 1.89 8.83 -13.19
N LEU A 207 2.86 8.48 -14.00
CA LEU A 207 3.48 9.35 -15.00
C LEU A 207 3.09 8.88 -16.41
N ALA A 208 2.86 9.84 -17.29
CA ALA A 208 2.72 9.56 -18.73
C ALA A 208 4.09 9.23 -19.37
N ALA A 209 4.07 8.83 -20.63
CA ALA A 209 5.27 8.51 -21.39
C ALA A 209 6.23 9.70 -21.56
N ASP A 210 5.73 10.93 -21.46
CA ASP A 210 6.49 12.18 -21.53
C ASP A 210 6.88 12.73 -20.14
N ASP A 211 6.82 11.91 -19.10
CA ASP A 211 7.12 12.26 -17.71
C ASP A 211 6.10 13.20 -17.03
N SER A 212 5.06 13.62 -17.74
CA SER A 212 4.02 14.43 -17.14
C SER A 212 3.20 13.63 -16.11
N PRO A 213 2.81 14.25 -14.98
CA PRO A 213 2.04 13.55 -13.96
C PRO A 213 0.58 13.38 -14.39
N LEU A 214 0.09 12.13 -14.41
CA LEU A 214 -1.30 11.77 -14.63
C LEU A 214 -2.08 11.64 -13.30
N TYR A 215 -1.40 11.14 -12.26
CA TYR A 215 -1.96 11.04 -10.92
C TYR A 215 -0.86 11.16 -9.88
N ILE A 216 -1.11 11.96 -8.85
CA ILE A 216 -0.25 12.07 -7.68
C ILE A 216 -1.13 12.01 -6.43
N HIS A 217 -0.85 11.05 -5.57
CA HIS A 217 -1.40 10.99 -4.22
C HIS A 217 -0.26 10.92 -3.21
N ARG A 218 -0.39 11.65 -2.10
CA ARG A 218 0.52 11.56 -0.95
C ARG A 218 -0.29 11.24 0.27
N ASP A 219 0.12 10.20 0.97
CA ASP A 219 -0.56 9.72 2.15
C ASP A 219 -0.48 10.77 3.26
N ARG A 220 -1.63 11.13 3.81
CA ARG A 220 -1.72 12.12 4.90
C ARG A 220 -1.80 11.47 6.27
N GLY A 221 -2.17 10.21 6.32
CA GLY A 221 -2.38 9.46 7.54
C GLY A 221 -2.15 7.95 7.34
N ILE A 222 -2.24 7.22 8.42
CA ILE A 222 -2.26 5.77 8.41
C ILE A 222 -3.58 5.31 7.77
N LEU A 223 -3.53 4.23 6.98
CA LEU A 223 -4.65 3.72 6.18
C LEU A 223 -5.17 4.75 5.16
N GLY A 224 -4.25 5.52 4.56
CA GLY A 224 -4.56 6.60 3.64
C GLY A 224 -3.80 6.57 2.32
N PHE A 225 -3.40 5.39 1.83
CA PHE A 225 -2.55 5.20 0.64
C PHE A 225 -3.27 5.47 -0.70
N SER A 226 -4.54 5.81 -0.69
CA SER A 226 -5.30 6.21 -1.88
C SER A 226 -6.28 7.32 -1.57
N ALA A 227 -6.61 8.12 -2.58
CA ALA A 227 -7.67 9.12 -2.50
C ALA A 227 -9.07 8.49 -2.27
N THR A 228 -9.25 7.22 -2.66
CA THR A 228 -10.50 6.45 -2.56
C THR A 228 -10.25 5.08 -1.94
N MET A 229 -10.18 5.00 -0.62
CA MET A 229 -9.82 3.76 0.08
C MET A 229 -10.80 2.58 -0.11
N HIS A 230 -12.07 2.83 -0.47
CA HIS A 230 -13.00 1.75 -0.81
C HIS A 230 -12.74 1.13 -2.19
N ARG A 231 -12.01 1.84 -3.07
CA ARG A 231 -11.49 1.36 -4.36
C ARG A 231 -10.10 1.96 -4.57
N PRO A 232 -9.08 1.44 -3.88
CA PRO A 232 -7.78 2.10 -3.80
C PRO A 232 -7.08 2.24 -5.15
N LEU A 233 -7.43 1.42 -6.13
CA LEU A 233 -6.87 1.43 -7.49
C LEU A 233 -7.78 2.14 -8.52
N ALA A 234 -8.83 2.84 -8.10
CA ALA A 234 -9.76 3.49 -9.03
C ALA A 234 -9.10 4.50 -9.98
N PHE A 235 -7.96 5.06 -9.61
CA PHE A 235 -7.18 5.94 -10.49
C PHE A 235 -6.61 5.21 -11.73
N LEU A 236 -6.59 3.88 -11.74
CA LEU A 236 -6.17 3.03 -12.87
C LEU A 236 -7.33 2.63 -13.79
N ASP A 237 -8.58 2.90 -13.41
CA ASP A 237 -9.77 2.51 -14.19
C ASP A 237 -9.69 2.89 -15.69
N PRO A 238 -9.16 4.07 -16.10
CA PRO A 238 -9.09 4.44 -17.51
C PRO A 238 -8.27 3.45 -18.36
N TRP A 239 -7.27 2.79 -17.75
CA TRP A 239 -6.42 1.81 -18.44
C TRP A 239 -6.96 0.39 -18.28
N LEU A 240 -7.49 0.04 -17.11
CA LEU A 240 -7.97 -1.31 -16.83
C LEU A 240 -9.31 -1.61 -17.54
N GLN A 241 -10.14 -0.59 -17.80
CA GLN A 241 -11.42 -0.78 -18.53
C GLN A 241 -11.24 -0.82 -20.03
N ALA A 242 -10.24 -0.14 -20.58
CA ALA A 242 -9.95 -0.15 -22.01
C ALA A 242 -9.54 -1.55 -22.51
N ASP A 243 -8.78 -2.31 -21.70
CA ASP A 243 -8.36 -3.68 -22.00
C ASP A 243 -9.56 -4.70 -21.98
N ALA A 244 -10.57 -4.43 -21.15
CA ALA A 244 -11.76 -5.30 -21.07
C ALA A 244 -12.74 -5.13 -22.27
N ALA A 245 -12.56 -4.08 -23.07
CA ALA A 245 -13.40 -3.76 -24.22
C ALA A 245 -12.74 -4.14 -25.58
N ALA A 246 -11.48 -4.59 -25.56
CA ALA A 246 -10.71 -5.01 -26.74
C ALA A 246 -10.66 -6.53 -26.85
#